data_4da981b514389f6311743c4c87197905
#
_entry.id   4da981b514389f6311743c4c87197905
#
_cell.length_a   1.000
_cell.length_b   1.000
_cell.length_c   1.000
_cell.angle_alpha   90.00
_cell.angle_beta   90.00
_cell.angle_gamma   90.00
#
_symmetry.space_group_name_H-M   'P 1'
#
loop_
_entity.id
_entity.type
_entity.pdbx_description
1 polymer ?
#
loop_
_entity_poly.entity_id
_entity_poly.type
_entity_poly.pdbx_seq_one_letter_code
_entity_poly.pdbx_strand_id
1 'polypeptide(L)'
;MKKSFKKIALSLSVFASFFSFAQIDFSSTRFGLTAGPTYSRVQNAHNPSSARVNFFAGAFAIIPVGGDDMFYLQPGVEYLGAGENGDNGTKYGSSYLSVPIYFKTYFSEAESEFFGILGPRFGFAINQTIKNPSKAIYAADQYGKTAAFDFALSGGLGFSYKRKWEIFARFDYGFTDTLPDLKGKEPQDPNSFKNKKQQVVSGGISYIFD
;
A
#
# COMPACT_ATOMS: atom_id res chain seq x y z
N MET A 1 28.21 -4.73 -18.14
CA MET A 1 28.22 -4.62 -16.66
C MET A 1 28.67 -3.24 -16.13
N LYS A 2 29.78 -2.62 -16.59
CA LYS A 2 30.27 -1.30 -16.09
C LYS A 2 29.29 -0.12 -16.24
N LYS A 3 28.42 -0.08 -17.29
CA LYS A 3 27.46 1.01 -17.50
C LYS A 3 26.24 0.95 -16.53
N SER A 4 25.85 -0.26 -16.13
CA SER A 4 24.72 -0.45 -15.18
C SER A 4 25.14 -0.06 -13.76
N PHE A 5 26.35 -0.39 -13.35
CA PHE A 5 26.90 -0.05 -12.04
C PHE A 5 27.01 1.48 -11.83
N LYS A 6 27.41 2.24 -12.89
CA LYS A 6 27.46 3.71 -12.83
C LYS A 6 26.09 4.35 -12.66
N LYS A 7 25.02 3.79 -13.25
CA LYS A 7 23.64 4.29 -13.10
C LYS A 7 23.10 4.02 -11.69
N ILE A 8 23.39 2.84 -11.13
CA ILE A 8 23.03 2.48 -9.76
C ILE A 8 23.78 3.36 -8.75
N ALA A 9 25.08 3.57 -8.93
CA ALA A 9 25.87 4.43 -8.07
C ALA A 9 25.41 5.90 -8.14
N LEU A 10 25.04 6.39 -9.33
CA LEU A 10 24.50 7.76 -9.49
C LEU A 10 23.14 7.92 -8.83
N SER A 11 22.22 6.94 -8.96
CA SER A 11 20.93 6.99 -8.28
C SER A 11 21.07 6.89 -6.76
N LEU A 12 22.02 6.08 -6.25
CA LEU A 12 22.32 6.01 -4.83
C LEU A 12 22.90 7.32 -4.27
N SER A 13 23.80 7.97 -5.04
CA SER A 13 24.39 9.25 -4.61
C SER A 13 23.38 10.40 -4.62
N VAL A 14 22.46 10.45 -5.59
CA VAL A 14 21.34 11.41 -5.61
C VAL A 14 20.40 11.15 -4.43
N PHE A 15 20.09 9.89 -4.12
CA PHE A 15 19.27 9.54 -2.98
C PHE A 15 19.94 9.89 -1.65
N ALA A 16 21.26 9.65 -1.50
CA ALA A 16 22.03 10.02 -0.32
C ALA A 16 22.10 11.54 -0.11
N SER A 17 22.11 12.33 -1.20
CA SER A 17 22.12 13.80 -1.11
C SER A 17 20.83 14.36 -0.53
N PHE A 18 19.68 13.72 -0.75
CA PHE A 18 18.42 14.15 -0.13
C PHE A 18 18.41 13.96 1.39
N PHE A 19 19.09 12.92 1.90
CA PHE A 19 19.20 12.70 3.34
C PHE A 19 20.18 13.66 4.05
N SER A 20 21.12 14.23 3.32
CA SER A 20 22.11 15.16 3.89
C SER A 20 21.53 16.54 4.25
N PHE A 21 20.37 16.89 3.68
CA PHE A 21 19.67 18.16 3.93
C PHE A 21 18.48 18.02 4.87
N ALA A 22 18.05 16.81 5.17
CA ALA A 22 16.91 16.57 6.04
C ALA A 22 17.38 16.44 7.48
N GLN A 23 17.21 17.48 8.27
CA GLN A 23 17.37 17.40 9.71
C GLN A 23 16.17 16.62 10.26
N ILE A 24 16.39 15.34 10.58
CA ILE A 24 15.35 14.46 11.15
C ILE A 24 15.35 14.69 12.66
N ASP A 25 14.27 15.22 13.19
CA ASP A 25 14.10 15.43 14.63
C ASP A 25 13.28 14.28 15.25
N PHE A 26 13.98 13.36 15.90
CA PHE A 26 13.32 12.26 16.61
C PHE A 26 12.74 12.69 17.97
N SER A 27 13.16 13.83 18.54
CA SER A 27 12.68 14.30 19.83
C SER A 27 11.22 14.77 19.78
N SER A 28 10.79 15.28 18.63
CA SER A 28 9.42 15.74 18.36
C SER A 28 8.54 14.69 17.66
N THR A 29 8.94 13.41 17.70
CA THR A 29 8.17 12.32 17.12
C THR A 29 6.86 12.13 17.86
N ARG A 30 5.75 12.12 17.11
CA ARG A 30 4.42 11.77 17.62
C ARG A 30 3.98 10.43 17.07
N PHE A 31 3.11 9.74 17.79
CA PHE A 31 2.56 8.46 17.36
C PHE A 31 1.06 8.60 17.06
N GLY A 32 0.55 7.70 16.23
CA GLY A 32 -0.86 7.70 15.90
C GLY A 32 -1.38 6.32 15.54
N LEU A 33 -2.70 6.21 15.55
CA LEU A 33 -3.43 5.04 15.09
C LEU A 33 -4.25 5.40 13.85
N THR A 34 -4.45 4.43 12.99
CA THR A 34 -5.21 4.61 11.75
C THR A 34 -6.07 3.38 11.47
N ALA A 35 -7.26 3.59 10.91
CA ALA A 35 -8.11 2.50 10.46
C ALA A 35 -9.10 2.98 9.40
N GLY A 36 -9.60 2.05 8.60
CA GLY A 36 -10.64 2.35 7.62
C GLY A 36 -10.94 1.22 6.66
N PRO A 37 -11.94 1.38 5.80
CA PRO A 37 -12.25 0.43 4.74
C PRO A 37 -11.20 0.47 3.62
N THR A 38 -11.04 -0.69 2.98
CA THR A 38 -10.30 -0.86 1.75
C THR A 38 -11.22 -1.38 0.65
N TYR A 39 -10.99 -0.92 -0.56
CA TYR A 39 -11.65 -1.38 -1.78
C TYR A 39 -10.55 -1.82 -2.74
N SER A 40 -10.44 -3.12 -2.96
CA SER A 40 -9.28 -3.70 -3.62
C SER A 40 -9.64 -4.66 -4.74
N ARG A 41 -8.74 -4.78 -5.68
CA ARG A 41 -8.84 -5.65 -6.85
C ARG A 41 -7.46 -6.14 -7.26
N VAL A 42 -7.39 -7.35 -7.81
CA VAL A 42 -6.19 -7.89 -8.44
C VAL A 42 -6.32 -7.77 -9.96
N GLN A 43 -5.51 -6.93 -10.56
CA GLN A 43 -5.50 -6.72 -12.00
C GLN A 43 -5.04 -8.00 -12.73
N ASN A 44 -5.69 -8.35 -13.82
CA ASN A 44 -5.38 -9.53 -14.66
C ASN A 44 -5.55 -10.90 -13.98
N ALA A 45 -6.20 -11.00 -12.81
CA ALA A 45 -6.40 -12.28 -12.15
C ALA A 45 -7.66 -12.99 -12.65
N HIS A 46 -8.79 -12.30 -12.70
CA HIS A 46 -10.05 -12.83 -13.21
C HIS A 46 -10.70 -11.84 -14.19
N ASN A 47 -11.42 -12.38 -15.18
CA ASN A 47 -12.20 -11.59 -16.12
C ASN A 47 -13.56 -12.28 -16.38
N PRO A 48 -14.69 -11.68 -15.93
CA PRO A 48 -14.80 -10.45 -15.17
C PRO A 48 -14.44 -10.62 -13.70
N SER A 49 -14.00 -9.54 -13.06
CA SER A 49 -13.79 -9.46 -11.61
C SER A 49 -14.35 -8.17 -11.05
N SER A 50 -14.75 -8.19 -9.79
CA SER A 50 -15.17 -6.99 -9.06
C SER A 50 -14.31 -6.75 -7.84
N ALA A 51 -14.23 -5.48 -7.45
CA ALA A 51 -13.45 -5.13 -6.29
C ALA A 51 -14.11 -5.64 -5.00
N ARG A 52 -13.27 -5.95 -4.00
CA ARG A 52 -13.67 -6.47 -2.71
C ARG A 52 -13.46 -5.42 -1.63
N VAL A 53 -14.47 -5.29 -0.76
CA VAL A 53 -14.36 -4.46 0.43
C VAL A 53 -13.72 -5.28 1.55
N ASN A 54 -12.73 -4.69 2.20
CA ASN A 54 -12.03 -5.18 3.38
C ASN A 54 -11.78 -3.99 4.32
N PHE A 55 -10.79 -4.10 5.22
CA PHE A 55 -10.37 -3.03 6.10
C PHE A 55 -8.85 -3.04 6.29
N PHE A 56 -8.33 -1.92 6.77
CA PHE A 56 -6.99 -1.80 7.30
C PHE A 56 -7.05 -1.19 8.71
N ALA A 57 -6.05 -1.49 9.53
CA ALA A 57 -5.84 -0.86 10.82
C ALA A 57 -4.36 -0.95 11.19
N GLY A 58 -3.82 0.09 11.82
CA GLY A 58 -2.41 0.13 12.17
C GLY A 58 -2.02 1.27 13.06
N ALA A 59 -0.71 1.33 13.31
CA ALA A 59 -0.05 2.40 14.06
C ALA A 59 1.06 3.00 13.21
N PHE A 60 1.36 4.27 13.44
CA PHE A 60 2.40 5.01 12.73
C PHE A 60 3.10 6.01 13.64
N ALA A 61 4.29 6.44 13.24
CA ALA A 61 4.97 7.58 13.80
C ALA A 61 4.94 8.74 12.81
N ILE A 62 4.92 9.97 13.31
CA ILE A 62 5.11 11.20 12.54
C ILE A 62 6.40 11.84 13.02
N ILE A 63 7.40 11.85 12.17
CA ILE A 63 8.75 12.32 12.44
C ILE A 63 8.97 13.59 11.63
N PRO A 64 9.17 14.77 12.24
CA PRO A 64 9.45 16.00 11.52
C PRO A 64 10.71 15.90 10.66
N VAL A 65 10.67 16.48 9.47
CA VAL A 65 11.77 16.54 8.52
C VAL A 65 11.99 17.98 8.10
N GLY A 66 13.12 18.55 8.47
CA GLY A 66 13.39 19.98 8.27
C GLY A 66 12.95 20.83 9.45
N GLY A 67 13.12 22.15 9.35
CA GLY A 67 12.78 23.11 10.41
C GLY A 67 11.34 23.62 10.37
N ASP A 68 10.58 23.27 9.31
CA ASP A 68 9.23 23.74 9.08
C ASP A 68 8.23 22.65 9.45
N ASP A 69 7.19 22.99 10.20
CA ASP A 69 6.14 22.04 10.62
C ASP A 69 5.21 21.59 9.47
N MET A 70 5.74 21.49 8.25
CA MET A 70 5.00 21.07 7.07
C MET A 70 5.40 19.69 6.56
N PHE A 71 6.64 19.25 6.79
CA PHE A 71 7.17 18.02 6.21
C PHE A 71 7.45 16.95 7.24
N TYR A 72 7.00 15.76 6.99
CA TYR A 72 7.14 14.63 7.91
C TYR A 72 7.46 13.33 7.18
N LEU A 73 8.22 12.47 7.84
CA LEU A 73 8.30 11.06 7.52
C LEU A 73 7.29 10.30 8.38
N GLN A 74 6.46 9.47 7.76
CA GLN A 74 5.42 8.68 8.43
C GLN A 74 5.65 7.19 8.18
N PRO A 75 6.55 6.53 8.92
CA PRO A 75 6.62 5.08 8.96
C PRO A 75 5.48 4.50 9.78
N GLY A 76 5.03 3.30 9.41
CA GLY A 76 3.96 2.62 10.12
C GLY A 76 4.02 1.11 10.03
N VAL A 77 3.13 0.48 10.77
CA VAL A 77 2.82 -0.95 10.66
C VAL A 77 1.31 -1.08 10.66
N GLU A 78 0.76 -1.77 9.66
CA GLU A 78 -0.68 -1.92 9.50
C GLU A 78 -1.06 -3.34 9.05
N TYR A 79 -2.18 -3.83 9.54
CA TYR A 79 -2.91 -4.92 8.90
C TYR A 79 -3.61 -4.35 7.66
N LEU A 80 -3.48 -5.00 6.53
CA LEU A 80 -4.16 -4.64 5.29
C LEU A 80 -4.92 -5.84 4.73
N GLY A 81 -6.24 -5.76 4.69
CA GLY A 81 -7.10 -6.69 3.98
C GLY A 81 -7.26 -6.26 2.52
N ALA A 82 -7.02 -7.20 1.60
CA ALA A 82 -7.14 -6.98 0.17
C ALA A 82 -7.78 -8.18 -0.54
N GLY A 83 -7.91 -8.12 -1.87
CA GLY A 83 -8.43 -9.21 -2.68
C GLY A 83 -9.38 -8.75 -3.77
N GLU A 84 -10.19 -9.68 -4.27
CA GLU A 84 -11.21 -9.44 -5.30
C GLU A 84 -12.39 -10.40 -5.16
N ASN A 85 -13.48 -10.10 -5.84
CA ASN A 85 -14.59 -11.01 -6.03
C ASN A 85 -14.57 -11.54 -7.47
N GLY A 86 -14.57 -12.87 -7.63
CA GLY A 86 -14.77 -13.53 -8.90
C GLY A 86 -16.24 -13.52 -9.32
N ASP A 87 -16.48 -13.83 -10.60
CA ASP A 87 -17.79 -13.74 -11.26
C ASP A 87 -18.87 -14.62 -10.62
N ASN A 88 -18.54 -15.82 -10.20
CA ASN A 88 -19.51 -16.79 -9.68
C ASN A 88 -19.78 -16.67 -8.16
N GLY A 89 -19.52 -15.51 -7.56
CA GLY A 89 -19.68 -15.29 -6.14
C GLY A 89 -18.55 -15.87 -5.28
N THR A 90 -17.47 -16.32 -5.88
CA THR A 90 -16.23 -16.68 -5.19
C THR A 90 -15.54 -15.42 -4.70
N LYS A 91 -15.04 -15.45 -3.46
CA LYS A 91 -14.34 -14.30 -2.87
C LYS A 91 -12.89 -14.70 -2.57
N TYR A 92 -11.97 -14.03 -3.22
CA TYR A 92 -10.53 -14.20 -3.01
C TYR A 92 -10.03 -13.12 -2.08
N GLY A 93 -9.39 -13.50 -0.99
CA GLY A 93 -8.87 -12.58 0.00
C GLY A 93 -7.42 -12.85 0.32
N SER A 94 -6.66 -11.77 0.45
CA SER A 94 -5.30 -11.81 0.97
C SER A 94 -5.20 -10.78 2.09
N SER A 95 -4.49 -11.15 3.16
CA SER A 95 -4.22 -10.23 4.27
C SER A 95 -2.71 -10.07 4.41
N TYR A 96 -2.29 -8.85 4.66
CA TYR A 96 -0.88 -8.47 4.75
C TYR A 96 -0.60 -7.79 6.09
N LEU A 97 0.57 -8.09 6.66
CA LEU A 97 1.26 -7.19 7.55
C LEU A 97 2.03 -6.20 6.68
N SER A 98 1.64 -4.94 6.70
CA SER A 98 2.20 -3.91 5.84
C SER A 98 3.07 -2.94 6.63
N VAL A 99 4.17 -2.53 6.03
CA VAL A 99 5.08 -1.50 6.53
C VAL A 99 5.10 -0.35 5.50
N PRO A 100 4.20 0.62 5.62
CA PRO A 100 4.25 1.84 4.84
C PRO A 100 5.36 2.76 5.36
N ILE A 101 5.97 3.50 4.45
CA ILE A 101 6.91 4.59 4.76
C ILE A 101 6.52 5.76 3.87
N TYR A 102 5.72 6.69 4.42
CA TYR A 102 5.22 7.81 3.65
C TYR A 102 6.01 9.08 3.95
N PHE A 103 6.27 9.84 2.93
CA PHE A 103 6.53 11.26 3.02
C PHE A 103 5.19 11.98 3.10
N LYS A 104 4.97 12.75 4.15
CA LYS A 104 3.75 13.51 4.40
C LYS A 104 4.06 14.99 4.37
N THR A 105 3.23 15.74 3.67
CA THR A 105 3.32 17.20 3.63
C THR A 105 1.98 17.82 3.95
N TYR A 106 1.97 18.75 4.88
CA TYR A 106 0.87 19.68 5.09
C TYR A 106 1.03 20.85 4.12
N PHE A 107 -0.08 21.40 3.62
CA PHE A 107 -0.03 22.41 2.57
C PHE A 107 0.05 23.85 3.11
N SER A 108 -0.07 24.03 4.42
CA SER A 108 0.13 25.27 5.13
C SER A 108 0.58 25.04 6.57
N GLU A 109 0.87 26.09 7.32
CA GLU A 109 1.21 26.04 8.73
C GLU A 109 -0.02 26.06 9.66
N ALA A 110 -1.23 26.06 9.10
CA ALA A 110 -2.46 26.09 9.88
C ALA A 110 -2.63 24.81 10.70
N GLU A 111 -3.29 24.90 11.85
CA GLU A 111 -3.59 23.72 12.69
C GLU A 111 -4.57 22.73 12.01
N SER A 112 -5.43 23.27 11.12
CA SER A 112 -6.43 22.46 10.41
C SER A 112 -6.29 22.70 8.92
N GLU A 113 -5.85 21.69 8.18
CA GLU A 113 -5.43 21.87 6.80
C GLU A 113 -5.40 20.57 5.99
N PHE A 114 -5.26 20.70 4.69
CA PHE A 114 -5.05 19.56 3.80
C PHE A 114 -3.61 19.07 3.86
N PHE A 115 -3.46 17.78 3.61
CA PHE A 115 -2.15 17.15 3.49
C PHE A 115 -2.10 16.15 2.34
N GLY A 116 -0.88 15.88 1.88
CA GLY A 116 -0.56 14.82 0.93
C GLY A 116 0.34 13.77 1.56
N ILE A 117 0.21 12.54 1.10
CA ILE A 117 1.12 11.44 1.43
C ILE A 117 1.59 10.77 0.15
N LEU A 118 2.85 10.38 0.11
CA LEU A 118 3.44 9.60 -0.99
C LEU A 118 4.57 8.74 -0.44
N GLY A 119 4.63 7.47 -0.85
CA GLY A 119 5.74 6.61 -0.48
C GLY A 119 5.53 5.14 -0.74
N PRO A 120 6.55 4.32 -0.49
CA PRO A 120 6.49 2.87 -0.64
C PRO A 120 5.68 2.22 0.48
N ARG A 121 5.04 1.09 0.14
CA ARG A 121 4.43 0.16 1.07
C ARG A 121 4.98 -1.23 0.82
N PHE A 122 5.50 -1.85 1.86
CA PHE A 122 6.03 -3.21 1.86
C PHE A 122 5.01 -4.11 2.57
N GLY A 123 4.46 -5.11 1.89
CA GLY A 123 3.46 -6.03 2.42
C GLY A 123 4.01 -7.44 2.55
N PHE A 124 3.76 -8.09 3.68
CA PHE A 124 4.08 -9.49 3.92
C PHE A 124 2.77 -10.25 4.07
N ALA A 125 2.52 -11.22 3.18
CA ALA A 125 1.29 -12.00 3.19
C ALA A 125 1.23 -12.86 4.46
N ILE A 126 0.16 -12.70 5.25
CA ILE A 126 -0.05 -13.43 6.50
C ILE A 126 -1.21 -14.42 6.40
N ASN A 127 -2.14 -14.18 5.48
CA ASN A 127 -3.27 -15.09 5.28
C ASN A 127 -3.83 -14.96 3.86
N GLN A 128 -4.36 -16.08 3.35
CA GLN A 128 -5.10 -16.17 2.11
C GLN A 128 -6.41 -16.92 2.35
N THR A 129 -7.51 -16.41 1.82
CA THR A 129 -8.83 -17.03 1.95
C THR A 129 -9.53 -17.12 0.61
N ILE A 130 -10.13 -18.27 0.33
CA ILE A 130 -11.01 -18.48 -0.82
C ILE A 130 -12.37 -18.92 -0.26
N LYS A 131 -13.40 -18.09 -0.44
CA LYS A 131 -14.78 -18.43 -0.05
C LYS A 131 -15.56 -18.89 -1.29
N ASN A 132 -16.41 -19.91 -1.10
CA ASN A 132 -17.17 -20.59 -2.16
C ASN A 132 -16.28 -21.21 -3.27
N PRO A 133 -15.28 -22.04 -2.89
CA PRO A 133 -14.32 -22.59 -3.84
C PRO A 133 -14.97 -23.51 -4.89
N SER A 134 -16.12 -24.13 -4.60
CA SER A 134 -16.88 -24.97 -5.55
C SER A 134 -17.43 -24.22 -6.75
N LYS A 135 -17.46 -22.88 -6.68
CA LYS A 135 -17.86 -21.98 -7.77
C LYS A 135 -16.68 -21.25 -8.41
N ALA A 136 -15.47 -21.52 -7.93
CA ALA A 136 -14.26 -20.87 -8.43
C ALA A 136 -14.00 -21.32 -9.88
N ILE A 137 -13.59 -20.38 -10.72
CA ILE A 137 -13.10 -20.65 -12.09
C ILE A 137 -11.85 -21.50 -12.01
N TYR A 138 -11.02 -21.27 -10.98
CA TYR A 138 -9.84 -22.07 -10.70
C TYR A 138 -10.04 -22.93 -9.47
N ALA A 139 -9.70 -24.21 -9.56
CA ALA A 139 -9.62 -25.06 -8.39
C ALA A 139 -8.60 -24.47 -7.38
N ALA A 140 -8.75 -24.78 -6.09
CA ALA A 140 -7.92 -24.20 -5.06
C ALA A 140 -6.40 -24.47 -5.25
N ASP A 141 -6.07 -25.64 -5.82
CA ASP A 141 -4.72 -26.03 -6.20
C ASP A 141 -4.20 -25.29 -7.44
N GLN A 142 -5.08 -24.84 -8.32
CA GLN A 142 -4.73 -24.06 -9.51
C GLN A 142 -4.54 -22.58 -9.23
N TYR A 143 -5.30 -22.05 -8.27
CA TYR A 143 -5.19 -20.64 -7.87
C TYR A 143 -3.83 -20.32 -7.26
N GLY A 144 -3.21 -21.30 -6.60
CA GLY A 144 -1.91 -21.16 -6.00
C GLY A 144 -1.90 -20.28 -4.75
N LYS A 145 -0.70 -19.90 -4.33
CA LYS A 145 -0.49 -19.08 -3.15
C LYS A 145 -0.27 -17.61 -3.52
N THR A 146 -0.82 -16.72 -2.71
CA THR A 146 -0.45 -15.30 -2.75
C THR A 146 1.05 -15.16 -2.52
N ALA A 147 1.72 -14.31 -3.30
CA ALA A 147 3.13 -14.01 -3.12
C ALA A 147 3.41 -13.57 -1.67
N ALA A 148 4.47 -14.12 -1.08
CA ALA A 148 4.82 -13.83 0.32
C ALA A 148 5.14 -12.34 0.56
N PHE A 149 5.58 -11.64 -0.48
CA PHE A 149 5.96 -10.23 -0.43
C PHE A 149 5.22 -9.44 -1.50
N ASP A 150 4.71 -8.27 -1.12
CA ASP A 150 4.07 -7.29 -2.00
C ASP A 150 4.74 -5.93 -1.85
N PHE A 151 5.07 -5.32 -2.97
CA PHE A 151 5.60 -3.96 -3.03
C PHE A 151 4.61 -3.08 -3.78
N ALA A 152 4.24 -1.95 -3.18
CA ALA A 152 3.37 -0.96 -3.78
C ALA A 152 3.93 0.45 -3.59
N LEU A 153 3.56 1.34 -4.49
CA LEU A 153 3.67 2.78 -4.30
C LEU A 153 2.29 3.31 -3.90
N SER A 154 2.26 4.09 -2.85
CA SER A 154 1.05 4.66 -2.28
C SER A 154 1.05 6.17 -2.43
N GLY A 155 -0.10 6.74 -2.79
CA GLY A 155 -0.32 8.17 -2.83
C GLY A 155 -1.70 8.51 -2.30
N GLY A 156 -1.83 9.62 -1.58
CA GLY A 156 -3.10 10.00 -1.00
C GLY A 156 -3.18 11.46 -0.59
N LEU A 157 -4.41 11.88 -0.33
CA LEU A 157 -4.74 13.22 0.16
C LEU A 157 -5.68 13.11 1.35
N GLY A 158 -5.60 14.06 2.25
CA GLY A 158 -6.45 14.11 3.42
C GLY A 158 -6.62 15.50 4.00
N PHE A 159 -7.43 15.59 5.02
CA PHE A 159 -7.63 16.78 5.83
C PHE A 159 -7.33 16.46 7.29
N SER A 160 -6.57 17.31 7.92
CA SER A 160 -6.18 17.24 9.32
C SER A 160 -6.91 18.31 10.12
N TYR A 161 -7.58 17.91 11.19
CA TYR A 161 -8.20 18.81 12.14
C TYR A 161 -7.33 18.91 13.39
N LYS A 162 -6.83 20.11 13.67
CA LYS A 162 -5.94 20.41 14.81
C LYS A 162 -4.69 19.52 14.87
N ARG A 163 -4.26 19.01 13.71
CA ARG A 163 -3.13 18.07 13.59
C ARG A 163 -3.22 16.84 14.50
N LYS A 164 -4.46 16.47 14.88
CA LYS A 164 -4.78 15.30 15.73
C LYS A 164 -5.69 14.32 15.02
N TRP A 165 -6.80 14.80 14.46
CA TRP A 165 -7.73 13.97 13.74
C TRP A 165 -7.57 14.15 12.24
N GLU A 166 -7.42 13.08 11.53
CA GLU A 166 -7.24 13.11 10.08
C GLU A 166 -8.23 12.19 9.39
N ILE A 167 -8.76 12.67 8.27
CA ILE A 167 -9.51 11.84 7.32
C ILE A 167 -8.74 11.86 6.00
N PHE A 168 -8.65 10.72 5.32
CA PHE A 168 -7.89 10.64 4.08
C PHE A 168 -8.45 9.59 3.11
N ALA A 169 -8.05 9.75 1.85
CA ALA A 169 -8.14 8.72 0.83
C ALA A 169 -6.73 8.41 0.31
N ARG A 170 -6.43 7.12 0.11
CA ARG A 170 -5.14 6.61 -0.35
C ARG A 170 -5.35 5.58 -1.45
N PHE A 171 -4.50 5.60 -2.45
CA PHE A 171 -4.40 4.60 -3.49
C PHE A 171 -3.03 3.92 -3.45
N ASP A 172 -3.03 2.59 -3.42
CA ASP A 172 -1.84 1.75 -3.44
C ASP A 172 -1.80 1.01 -4.79
N TYR A 173 -0.75 1.22 -5.56
CA TYR A 173 -0.50 0.50 -6.81
C TYR A 173 0.60 -0.53 -6.61
N GLY A 174 0.22 -1.82 -6.65
CA GLY A 174 1.15 -2.94 -6.51
C GLY A 174 2.02 -3.15 -7.74
N PHE A 175 3.28 -3.45 -7.51
CA PHE A 175 4.26 -3.79 -8.56
C PHE A 175 4.60 -5.27 -8.59
N THR A 176 4.38 -5.98 -7.51
CA THR A 176 4.63 -7.42 -7.38
C THR A 176 3.56 -8.23 -8.12
N ASP A 177 3.94 -9.38 -8.64
CA ASP A 177 2.98 -10.39 -9.11
C ASP A 177 2.37 -11.09 -7.89
N THR A 178 1.14 -10.69 -7.55
CA THR A 178 0.45 -11.15 -6.32
C THR A 178 0.08 -12.63 -6.39
N LEU A 179 -0.15 -13.18 -7.58
CA LEU A 179 -0.58 -14.55 -7.81
C LEU A 179 0.27 -15.22 -8.91
N PRO A 180 1.55 -15.50 -8.64
CA PRO A 180 2.49 -15.98 -9.65
C PRO A 180 2.09 -17.35 -10.22
N ASP A 181 1.48 -18.23 -9.41
CA ASP A 181 1.05 -19.57 -9.82
C ASP A 181 -0.12 -19.55 -10.81
N LEU A 182 -0.87 -18.44 -10.86
CA LEU A 182 -2.01 -18.26 -11.78
C LEU A 182 -1.56 -17.90 -13.20
N LYS A 183 -0.30 -17.59 -13.41
CA LYS A 183 0.23 -17.17 -14.70
C LYS A 183 0.18 -18.31 -15.74
N GLY A 184 -0.47 -18.03 -16.87
CA GLY A 184 -0.59 -19.00 -17.98
C GLY A 184 -1.59 -20.13 -17.75
N LYS A 185 -2.41 -20.11 -16.70
CA LYS A 185 -3.43 -21.15 -16.43
C LYS A 185 -4.62 -21.09 -17.39
N GLU A 186 -4.86 -19.93 -18.00
CA GLU A 186 -5.86 -19.74 -19.07
C GLU A 186 -5.17 -19.26 -20.37
N PRO A 187 -4.65 -20.16 -21.21
CA PRO A 187 -3.92 -19.77 -22.42
C PRO A 187 -4.78 -18.98 -23.43
N GLN A 188 -6.10 -19.12 -23.34
CA GLN A 188 -7.09 -18.43 -24.20
C GLN A 188 -7.25 -16.93 -23.81
N ASP A 189 -6.95 -16.55 -22.56
CA ASP A 189 -7.00 -15.16 -22.11
C ASP A 189 -5.61 -14.52 -22.26
N PRO A 190 -5.46 -13.47 -23.11
CA PRO A 190 -4.20 -12.73 -23.26
C PRO A 190 -3.68 -12.14 -21.95
N ASN A 191 -4.55 -11.92 -20.95
CA ASN A 191 -4.17 -11.41 -19.65
C ASN A 191 -3.59 -12.50 -18.73
N SER A 192 -3.81 -13.79 -19.05
CA SER A 192 -3.32 -14.91 -18.28
C SER A 192 -1.80 -14.88 -18.07
N PHE A 193 -1.05 -14.40 -19.06
CA PHE A 193 0.42 -14.28 -19.00
C PHE A 193 0.92 -13.01 -18.34
N LYS A 194 0.05 -12.03 -18.05
CA LYS A 194 0.43 -10.78 -17.40
C LYS A 194 0.56 -10.95 -15.88
N ASN A 195 1.41 -10.14 -15.28
CA ASN A 195 1.53 -10.09 -13.82
C ASN A 195 0.20 -9.65 -13.18
N LYS A 196 -0.13 -10.31 -12.07
CA LYS A 196 -1.33 -10.05 -11.26
C LYS A 196 -1.00 -9.00 -10.21
N LYS A 197 -1.42 -7.75 -10.44
CA LYS A 197 -1.05 -6.62 -9.59
C LYS A 197 -2.17 -6.22 -8.64
N GLN A 198 -1.87 -6.15 -7.36
CA GLN A 198 -2.82 -5.69 -6.36
C GLN A 198 -3.01 -4.17 -6.47
N GLN A 199 -4.25 -3.72 -6.52
CA GLN A 199 -4.64 -2.32 -6.44
C GLN A 199 -5.58 -2.14 -5.25
N VAL A 200 -5.32 -1.12 -4.41
CA VAL A 200 -6.13 -0.87 -3.21
C VAL A 200 -6.45 0.62 -3.13
N VAL A 201 -7.72 0.96 -3.01
CA VAL A 201 -8.20 2.26 -2.57
C VAL A 201 -8.57 2.14 -1.11
N SER A 202 -8.10 3.03 -0.28
CA SER A 202 -8.42 3.07 1.15
C SER A 202 -9.00 4.43 1.52
N GLY A 203 -10.06 4.45 2.33
CA GLY A 203 -10.50 5.63 3.05
C GLY A 203 -10.25 5.43 4.53
N GLY A 204 -9.69 6.40 5.23
CA GLY A 204 -9.31 6.19 6.62
C GLY A 204 -9.49 7.38 7.52
N ILE A 205 -9.49 7.08 8.82
CA ILE A 205 -9.40 8.04 9.91
C ILE A 205 -8.13 7.73 10.68
N SER A 206 -7.39 8.77 11.05
CA SER A 206 -6.23 8.67 11.95
C SER A 206 -6.42 9.55 13.17
N TYR A 207 -5.83 9.12 14.28
CA TYR A 207 -5.67 9.92 15.49
C TYR A 207 -4.21 9.95 15.88
N ILE A 208 -3.68 11.15 16.10
CA ILE A 208 -2.30 11.42 16.48
C ILE A 208 -2.29 11.84 17.95
N PHE A 209 -1.52 11.11 18.74
CA PHE A 209 -1.30 11.42 20.16
C PHE A 209 -0.39 12.64 20.33
N ASP A 210 -0.54 13.33 21.44
CA ASP A 210 0.36 14.43 21.85
C ASP A 210 1.70 13.87 22.31
#